data_98e0b717fd37e6728feb54cf576bd486
#
_entry.id   98e0b717fd37e6728feb54cf576bd486
#
_cell.length_a   1.000
_cell.length_b   1.000
_cell.length_c   1.000
_cell.angle_alpha   90.00
_cell.angle_beta   90.00
_cell.angle_gamma   90.00
#
_symmetry.space_group_name_H-M   'P 1'
#
loop_
_entity.id
_entity.type
_entity.pdbx_description
1 polymer ?
#
loop_
_entity_poly.entity_id
_entity_poly.type
_entity_poly.pdbx_seq_one_letter_code
_entity_poly.pdbx_strand_id
1 'polypeptide(L)'
;MAQITIQDHIRDFAQDSELAGAVISISVIETESGRMIGGHQGQLTCIPASTQKLLTTAVAMDVLGEDHRFTTKLLLTGTVEDGVLNGNIYIVGGGDPSLGSPYLDGVP
;
A
#
# COMPACT_ATOMS: atom_id res chain seq x y z
N MET A 1 -10.49 40.87 9.51
CA MET A 1 -10.67 39.86 8.45
C MET A 1 -10.89 38.53 9.11
N ALA A 2 -11.96 37.81 8.77
CA ALA A 2 -12.15 36.44 9.27
C ALA A 2 -11.07 35.54 8.65
N GLN A 3 -10.43 34.70 9.47
CA GLN A 3 -9.42 33.75 8.99
C GLN A 3 -10.16 32.63 8.22
N ILE A 4 -9.78 32.37 6.98
CA ILE A 4 -10.31 31.27 6.17
C ILE A 4 -9.86 29.96 6.82
N THR A 5 -10.80 29.06 7.07
CA THR A 5 -10.55 27.78 7.73
C THR A 5 -10.42 26.64 6.72
N ILE A 6 -9.88 25.49 7.15
CA ILE A 6 -9.87 24.24 6.35
C ILE A 6 -11.29 23.88 5.92
N GLN A 7 -12.28 24.05 6.80
CA GLN A 7 -13.68 23.77 6.49
C GLN A 7 -14.23 24.67 5.37
N ASP A 8 -13.82 25.92 5.30
CA ASP A 8 -14.23 26.84 4.22
C ASP A 8 -13.67 26.37 2.86
N HIS A 9 -12.39 25.99 2.82
CA HIS A 9 -11.79 25.44 1.60
C HIS A 9 -12.46 24.15 1.15
N ILE A 10 -12.80 23.26 2.08
CA ILE A 10 -13.49 22.00 1.75
C ILE A 10 -14.88 22.28 1.18
N ARG A 11 -15.61 23.23 1.78
CA ARG A 11 -16.94 23.62 1.29
C ARG A 11 -16.85 24.20 -0.12
N ASP A 12 -15.93 25.13 -0.34
CA ASP A 12 -15.76 25.79 -1.63
C ASP A 12 -15.39 24.76 -2.72
N PHE A 13 -14.46 23.86 -2.42
CA PHE A 13 -14.12 22.75 -3.31
C PHE A 13 -15.31 21.84 -3.62
N ALA A 14 -16.05 21.40 -2.61
CA ALA A 14 -17.19 20.50 -2.80
C ALA A 14 -18.37 21.14 -3.55
N GLN A 15 -18.43 22.45 -3.63
CA GLN A 15 -19.46 23.23 -4.34
C GLN A 15 -18.98 23.73 -5.70
N ASP A 16 -17.76 23.38 -6.14
CA ASP A 16 -17.26 23.79 -7.44
C ASP A 16 -18.14 23.22 -8.56
N SER A 17 -18.52 24.07 -9.49
CA SER A 17 -19.39 23.71 -10.62
C SER A 17 -18.75 22.69 -11.56
N GLU A 18 -17.40 22.63 -11.63
CA GLU A 18 -16.68 21.62 -12.41
C GLU A 18 -16.82 20.21 -11.82
N LEU A 19 -17.17 20.12 -10.53
CA LEU A 19 -17.40 18.86 -9.82
C LEU A 19 -18.90 18.48 -9.75
N ALA A 20 -19.76 19.18 -10.50
CA ALA A 20 -21.19 18.92 -10.49
C ALA A 20 -21.49 17.47 -10.90
N GLY A 21 -22.19 16.74 -10.03
CA GLY A 21 -22.50 15.32 -10.24
C GLY A 21 -21.43 14.34 -9.73
N ALA A 22 -20.28 14.82 -9.26
CA ALA A 22 -19.28 13.97 -8.61
C ALA A 22 -19.75 13.56 -7.20
N VAL A 23 -19.36 12.34 -6.81
CA VAL A 23 -19.51 11.84 -5.43
C VAL A 23 -18.24 12.19 -4.67
N ILE A 24 -18.36 13.07 -3.67
CA ILE A 24 -17.21 13.62 -2.93
C ILE A 24 -17.38 13.29 -1.45
N SER A 25 -16.36 12.67 -0.86
CA SER A 25 -16.24 12.44 0.57
C SER A 25 -14.87 12.90 1.03
N ILE A 26 -14.82 13.77 2.04
CA ILE A 26 -13.59 14.33 2.58
C ILE A 26 -13.61 14.22 4.09
N SER A 27 -12.51 13.77 4.67
CA SER A 27 -12.26 13.80 6.11
C SER A 27 -10.81 14.27 6.35
N VAL A 28 -10.64 15.32 7.13
CA VAL A 28 -9.32 15.84 7.51
C VAL A 28 -9.15 15.70 9.01
N ILE A 29 -8.13 14.96 9.40
CA ILE A 29 -7.84 14.60 10.78
C ILE A 29 -6.46 15.13 11.14
N GLU A 30 -6.34 15.78 12.30
CA GLU A 30 -5.06 16.16 12.87
C GLU A 30 -4.37 14.91 13.43
N THR A 31 -3.17 14.62 12.93
CA THR A 31 -2.49 13.35 13.20
C THR A 31 -2.07 13.16 14.67
N GLU A 32 -1.73 14.25 15.36
CA GLU A 32 -1.29 14.19 16.76
C GLU A 32 -2.44 13.89 17.72
N SER A 33 -3.59 14.54 17.52
CA SER A 33 -4.73 14.44 18.43
C SER A 33 -5.81 13.47 17.97
N GLY A 34 -5.81 13.04 16.70
CA GLY A 34 -6.88 12.29 16.07
C GLY A 34 -8.17 13.10 15.86
N ARG A 35 -8.13 14.42 16.10
CA ARG A 35 -9.31 15.29 16.01
C ARG A 35 -9.64 15.61 14.56
N MET A 36 -10.93 15.47 14.21
CA MET A 36 -11.41 15.95 12.90
C MET A 36 -11.39 17.48 12.87
N ILE A 37 -10.75 18.05 11.87
CA ILE A 37 -10.59 19.50 11.68
C ILE A 37 -11.32 20.02 10.44
N GLY A 38 -11.88 19.14 9.62
CA GLY A 38 -12.73 19.49 8.51
C GLY A 38 -13.28 18.26 7.81
N GLY A 39 -14.39 18.41 7.09
CA GLY A 39 -14.98 17.29 6.37
C GLY A 39 -16.19 17.68 5.50
N HIS A 40 -16.48 16.79 4.56
CA HIS A 40 -17.65 16.82 3.70
C HIS A 40 -18.12 15.39 3.44
N GLN A 41 -19.36 15.06 3.77
CA GLN A 41 -19.95 13.74 3.58
C GLN A 41 -19.06 12.55 4.03
N GLY A 42 -18.36 12.69 5.16
CA GLY A 42 -17.39 11.70 5.66
C GLY A 42 -17.94 10.30 5.94
N GLN A 43 -19.27 10.14 6.02
CA GLN A 43 -19.94 8.85 6.19
C GLN A 43 -20.41 8.23 4.85
N LEU A 44 -20.13 8.89 3.73
CA LEU A 44 -20.50 8.38 2.43
C LEU A 44 -19.63 7.20 2.03
N THR A 45 -20.26 6.11 1.62
CA THR A 45 -19.55 4.94 1.11
C THR A 45 -19.11 5.19 -0.32
N CYS A 46 -17.79 5.17 -0.55
CA CYS A 46 -17.18 5.33 -1.87
C CYS A 46 -16.44 4.05 -2.27
N ILE A 47 -16.28 3.84 -3.57
CA ILE A 47 -15.44 2.74 -4.08
C ILE A 47 -13.98 3.20 -4.03
N PRO A 48 -13.12 2.57 -3.21
CA PRO A 48 -11.76 3.05 -3.00
C PRO A 48 -10.82 2.75 -4.19
N ALA A 49 -11.19 1.80 -5.06
CA ALA A 49 -10.30 1.34 -6.12
C ALA A 49 -8.88 1.07 -5.60
N SER A 50 -7.81 1.49 -6.32
CA SER A 50 -6.43 1.25 -5.89
C SER A 50 -6.01 2.00 -4.61
N THR A 51 -6.78 2.96 -4.13
CA THR A 51 -6.47 3.60 -2.84
C THR A 51 -6.60 2.63 -1.66
N GLN A 52 -7.35 1.52 -1.82
CA GLN A 52 -7.37 0.42 -0.87
C GLN A 52 -5.97 -0.14 -0.56
N LYS A 53 -5.02 -0.03 -1.49
CA LYS A 53 -3.64 -0.47 -1.29
C LYS A 53 -2.93 0.28 -0.16
N LEU A 54 -3.28 1.54 0.09
CA LEU A 54 -2.73 2.31 1.22
C LEU A 54 -3.05 1.64 2.55
N LEU A 55 -4.31 1.22 2.74
CA LEU A 55 -4.72 0.51 3.94
C LEU A 55 -4.03 -0.86 4.03
N THR A 56 -4.00 -1.62 2.94
CA THR A 56 -3.34 -2.94 2.91
C THR A 56 -1.86 -2.83 3.24
N THR A 57 -1.17 -1.83 2.68
CA THR A 57 0.25 -1.59 2.95
C THR A 57 0.49 -1.16 4.39
N ALA A 58 -0.34 -0.25 4.93
CA ALA A 58 -0.22 0.18 6.32
C ALA A 58 -0.38 -0.99 7.30
N VAL A 59 -1.39 -1.86 7.07
CA VAL A 59 -1.60 -3.06 7.89
C VAL A 59 -0.44 -4.05 7.72
N ALA A 60 0.08 -4.23 6.51
CA ALA A 60 1.22 -5.10 6.28
C ALA A 60 2.48 -4.62 7.03
N MET A 61 2.75 -3.32 7.02
CA MET A 61 3.88 -2.73 7.77
C MET A 61 3.69 -2.86 9.29
N ASP A 62 2.47 -2.68 9.79
CA ASP A 62 2.16 -2.81 11.22
C ASP A 62 2.29 -4.26 11.72
N VAL A 63 1.81 -5.23 10.92
CA VAL A 63 1.78 -6.65 11.31
C VAL A 63 3.09 -7.37 11.03
N LEU A 64 3.73 -7.10 9.90
CA LEU A 64 4.92 -7.83 9.44
C LEU A 64 6.21 -7.09 9.76
N GLY A 65 6.16 -5.77 9.92
CA GLY A 65 7.31 -4.90 10.08
C GLY A 65 7.97 -4.53 8.74
N GLU A 66 8.77 -3.46 8.76
CA GLU A 66 9.47 -2.95 7.57
C GLU A 66 10.60 -3.86 7.06
N ASP A 67 11.14 -4.70 7.94
CA ASP A 67 12.22 -5.63 7.63
C ASP A 67 11.72 -7.00 7.15
N HIS A 68 10.41 -7.16 6.99
CA HIS A 68 9.86 -8.43 6.51
C HIS A 68 10.43 -8.80 5.13
N ARG A 69 10.84 -10.07 5.00
CA ARG A 69 11.39 -10.61 3.75
C ARG A 69 10.68 -11.91 3.39
N PHE A 70 10.32 -12.02 2.14
CA PHE A 70 9.91 -13.29 1.54
C PHE A 70 11.14 -14.13 1.26
N THR A 71 11.07 -15.44 1.50
CA THR A 71 12.22 -16.33 1.31
C THR A 71 11.86 -17.46 0.35
N THR A 72 12.47 -17.43 -0.83
CA THR A 72 12.46 -18.59 -1.74
C THR A 72 13.72 -19.41 -1.48
N LYS A 73 13.56 -20.72 -1.25
CA LYS A 73 14.66 -21.62 -0.94
C LYS A 73 14.97 -22.49 -2.15
N LEU A 74 16.27 -22.63 -2.44
CA LEU A 74 16.79 -23.62 -3.37
C LEU A 74 17.41 -24.75 -2.55
N LEU A 75 16.82 -25.93 -2.65
CA LEU A 75 17.32 -27.10 -1.94
C LEU A 75 17.93 -28.08 -2.93
N LEU A 76 19.10 -28.60 -2.59
CA LEU A 76 19.81 -29.61 -3.36
C LEU A 76 19.82 -30.92 -2.60
N THR A 77 19.64 -32.04 -3.29
CA THR A 77 19.85 -33.40 -2.74
C THR A 77 20.88 -34.13 -3.59
N GLY A 78 21.59 -35.07 -3.00
CA GLY A 78 22.66 -35.79 -3.67
C GLY A 78 24.04 -35.20 -3.40
N THR A 79 25.00 -35.47 -4.29
CA THR A 79 26.40 -35.05 -4.19
C THR A 79 26.74 -34.07 -5.33
N VAL A 80 27.62 -33.11 -5.04
CA VAL A 80 28.23 -32.23 -6.04
C VAL A 80 29.67 -32.68 -6.25
N GLU A 81 29.99 -33.14 -7.45
CA GLU A 81 31.33 -33.56 -7.85
C GLU A 81 31.74 -32.82 -9.11
N ASP A 82 32.91 -32.21 -9.09
CA ASP A 82 33.46 -31.43 -10.22
C ASP A 82 32.50 -30.40 -10.82
N GLY A 83 31.66 -29.77 -9.97
CA GLY A 83 30.67 -28.76 -10.39
C GLY A 83 29.38 -29.35 -10.95
N VAL A 84 29.20 -30.67 -10.96
CA VAL A 84 28.00 -31.38 -11.40
C VAL A 84 27.23 -31.93 -10.22
N LEU A 85 25.94 -31.59 -10.14
CA LEU A 85 25.04 -32.12 -9.13
C LEU A 85 24.49 -33.50 -9.58
N ASN A 86 24.86 -34.56 -8.85
CA ASN A 86 24.29 -35.89 -8.98
C ASN A 86 23.09 -36.03 -8.01
N GLY A 87 21.98 -35.40 -8.35
CA GLY A 87 20.82 -35.32 -7.47
C GLY A 87 19.69 -34.47 -8.02
N ASN A 88 18.86 -33.95 -7.13
CA ASN A 88 17.70 -33.14 -7.49
C ASN A 88 17.82 -31.72 -6.95
N ILE A 89 17.19 -30.79 -7.67
CA ILE A 89 17.00 -29.39 -7.27
C ILE A 89 15.52 -29.19 -6.93
N TYR A 90 15.23 -28.65 -5.76
CA TYR A 90 13.88 -28.27 -5.34
C TYR A 90 13.83 -26.77 -5.10
N ILE A 91 12.80 -26.13 -5.63
CA ILE A 91 12.51 -24.71 -5.35
C ILE A 91 11.29 -24.68 -4.44
N VAL A 92 11.46 -24.11 -3.26
CA VAL A 92 10.39 -23.90 -2.28
C VAL A 92 10.06 -22.41 -2.24
N GLY A 93 8.93 -22.04 -2.86
CA GLY A 93 8.47 -20.66 -2.90
C GLY A 93 8.03 -20.17 -1.51
N GLY A 94 8.30 -18.91 -1.22
CA GLY A 94 7.93 -18.24 0.03
C GLY A 94 6.82 -17.20 -0.15
N GLY A 95 6.10 -17.23 -1.27
CA GLY A 95 4.99 -16.29 -1.53
C GLY A 95 5.44 -14.90 -2.00
N ASP A 96 6.68 -14.77 -2.46
CA ASP A 96 7.21 -13.50 -2.97
C ASP A 96 6.55 -13.10 -4.30
N PRO A 97 5.72 -12.04 -4.33
CA PRO A 97 5.05 -11.59 -5.54
C PRO A 97 5.99 -10.87 -6.52
N SER A 98 7.20 -10.55 -6.07
CA SER A 98 8.19 -9.80 -6.85
C SER A 98 9.25 -10.68 -7.51
N LEU A 99 9.28 -11.98 -7.19
CA LEU A 99 10.26 -12.92 -7.72
C LEU A 99 10.20 -12.97 -9.25
N GLY A 100 11.32 -12.64 -9.90
CA GLY A 100 11.42 -12.58 -11.36
C GLY A 100 10.80 -11.32 -11.98
N SER A 101 10.49 -10.30 -11.18
CA SER A 101 10.02 -9.01 -11.68
C SER A 101 11.13 -8.26 -12.40
N PRO A 102 10.95 -7.86 -13.67
CA PRO A 102 11.96 -7.09 -14.40
C PRO A 102 12.19 -5.68 -13.83
N TYR A 103 11.31 -5.21 -12.97
CA TYR A 103 11.44 -3.89 -12.33
C TYR A 103 12.34 -3.91 -11.09
N LEU A 104 12.73 -5.10 -10.60
CA LEU A 104 13.56 -5.28 -9.41
C LEU A 104 14.94 -5.86 -9.73
N ASP A 105 15.27 -6.04 -11.01
CA ASP A 105 16.59 -6.46 -11.46
C ASP A 105 17.65 -5.43 -11.04
N GLY A 106 18.56 -5.85 -10.17
CA GLY A 106 19.64 -5.01 -9.65
C GLY A 106 19.35 -4.33 -8.29
N VAL A 107 18.23 -4.65 -7.65
CA VAL A 107 18.02 -4.34 -6.24
C VAL A 107 18.65 -5.47 -5.40
N PRO A 108 19.67 -5.17 -4.55
CA PRO A 108 20.36 -6.18 -3.76
C PRO A 108 19.45 -6.79 -2.68
#